data_162049a6f4402e2c340b3ee72eb7e7c8
#
_entry.id   162049a6f4402e2c340b3ee72eb7e7c8
#
_cell.length_a   1.000
_cell.length_b   1.000
_cell.length_c   1.000
_cell.angle_alpha   90.00
_cell.angle_beta   90.00
_cell.angle_gamma   90.00
#
_symmetry.space_group_name_H-M   'P 1'
#
loop_
_entity.id
_entity.type
_entity.pdbx_description
1 polymer ?
#
loop_
_entity_poly.entity_id
_entity_poly.type
_entity_poly.pdbx_seq_one_letter_code
_entity_poly.pdbx_strand_id
1 'polypeptide(L)'
;IKPILAEMYPKECARFSQVLDDNKKPIYEDVDWNESKKIVTLEEEPIYIYGEYYGNGVQKGGSYIKDGNDFIVFDIRQQGWWIPSAMRHEICEKLGLKEVPSLGMMSLREAEKLVIDGFKTLLPNVSDPSLIEEGVVCRTPINLKASNGERIIVKIKHKDYVAYSKVRSKFTDDEFKEFSDWYDS
;
A
#
# COMPACT_ATOMS: atom_id res chain seq x y z
N ILE A 1 4.11 7.08 -17.93
CA ILE A 1 3.00 6.59 -17.07
C ILE A 1 1.65 6.82 -17.72
N LYS A 2 1.29 8.07 -18.15
CA LYS A 2 -0.01 8.37 -18.78
C LYS A 2 -0.37 7.49 -19.98
N PRO A 3 0.51 7.29 -20.97
CA PRO A 3 0.18 6.41 -22.10
C PRO A 3 -0.13 4.98 -21.68
N ILE A 4 0.60 4.45 -20.71
CA ILE A 4 0.42 3.09 -20.20
C ILE A 4 -0.93 2.96 -19.50
N LEU A 5 -1.31 3.93 -18.66
CA LEU A 5 -2.59 3.90 -17.97
C LEU A 5 -3.78 4.04 -18.93
N ALA A 6 -3.66 4.89 -19.96
CA ALA A 6 -4.69 5.02 -20.99
C ALA A 6 -4.84 3.76 -21.83
N GLU A 7 -3.77 3.01 -22.05
CA GLU A 7 -3.82 1.71 -22.73
C GLU A 7 -4.49 0.64 -21.88
N MET A 8 -4.18 0.60 -20.57
CA MET A 8 -4.75 -0.37 -19.63
C MET A 8 -6.23 -0.13 -19.35
N TYR A 9 -6.65 1.14 -19.26
CA TYR A 9 -8.00 1.54 -18.80
C TYR A 9 -8.64 2.54 -19.76
N PRO A 10 -8.84 2.18 -21.03
CA PRO A 10 -9.32 3.13 -22.05
C PRO A 10 -10.74 3.63 -21.79
N LYS A 11 -11.61 2.80 -21.19
CA LYS A 11 -13.00 3.19 -20.89
C LYS A 11 -13.07 4.13 -19.69
N GLU A 12 -12.27 3.87 -18.67
CA GLU A 12 -12.16 4.67 -17.46
C GLU A 12 -11.51 6.03 -17.77
N CYS A 13 -10.46 6.04 -18.58
CA CYS A 13 -9.85 7.28 -19.05
C CYS A 13 -10.80 8.14 -19.89
N ALA A 14 -11.64 7.52 -20.71
CA ALA A 14 -12.64 8.24 -21.53
C ALA A 14 -13.76 8.87 -20.69
N ARG A 15 -14.11 8.29 -19.53
CA ARG A 15 -15.14 8.82 -18.62
C ARG A 15 -14.75 10.13 -17.93
N PHE A 16 -13.47 10.41 -17.79
CA PHE A 16 -12.97 11.56 -17.03
C PHE A 16 -12.49 12.72 -17.92
N SER A 17 -12.62 12.60 -19.23
CA SER A 17 -12.34 13.70 -20.15
C SER A 17 -13.62 14.48 -20.43
N GLN A 18 -13.90 15.52 -19.67
CA GLN A 18 -14.85 16.53 -20.06
C GLN A 18 -14.18 17.46 -21.07
N VAL A 19 -14.72 17.56 -22.27
CA VAL A 19 -14.35 18.64 -23.19
C VAL A 19 -15.03 19.91 -22.69
N LEU A 20 -14.23 20.90 -22.33
CA LEU A 20 -14.73 22.19 -21.89
C LEU A 20 -14.63 23.20 -23.04
N ASP A 21 -15.60 24.10 -23.15
CA ASP A 21 -15.51 25.25 -24.02
C ASP A 21 -14.49 26.28 -23.50
N ASP A 22 -14.27 27.35 -24.26
CA ASP A 22 -13.36 28.45 -23.90
C ASP A 22 -13.73 29.14 -22.57
N ASN A 23 -14.94 28.95 -22.09
CA ASN A 23 -15.46 29.46 -20.81
C ASN A 23 -15.41 28.43 -19.68
N LYS A 24 -14.73 27.29 -19.87
CA LYS A 24 -14.63 26.15 -18.93
C LYS A 24 -15.98 25.50 -18.60
N LYS A 25 -16.97 25.55 -19.50
CA LYS A 25 -18.23 24.83 -19.38
C LYS A 25 -18.16 23.50 -20.14
N PRO A 26 -18.73 22.42 -19.59
CA PRO A 26 -18.74 21.14 -20.28
C PRO A 26 -19.56 21.22 -21.58
N ILE A 27 -18.99 20.77 -22.68
CA ILE A 27 -19.65 20.64 -23.96
C ILE A 27 -20.38 19.30 -23.98
N TYR A 28 -21.71 19.35 -23.97
CA TYR A 28 -22.58 18.15 -24.02
C TYR A 28 -23.15 17.87 -25.41
N GLU A 29 -22.82 18.71 -26.41
CA GLU A 29 -23.42 18.61 -27.72
C GLU A 29 -22.78 17.49 -28.56
N ASP A 30 -23.62 16.55 -28.96
CA ASP A 30 -23.48 15.55 -30.06
C ASP A 30 -22.04 15.10 -30.35
N VAL A 31 -21.39 14.56 -29.34
CA VAL A 31 -20.10 13.90 -29.52
C VAL A 31 -20.37 12.57 -30.21
N ASP A 32 -20.11 12.48 -31.52
CA ASP A 32 -20.00 11.19 -32.20
C ASP A 32 -18.87 10.39 -31.54
N TRP A 33 -19.25 9.41 -30.74
CA TRP A 33 -18.32 8.56 -30.00
C TRP A 33 -17.33 7.79 -30.89
N ASN A 34 -17.60 7.73 -32.21
CA ASN A 34 -16.70 7.13 -33.17
C ASN A 34 -15.60 8.08 -33.66
N GLU A 35 -15.84 9.40 -33.62
CA GLU A 35 -14.82 10.40 -33.97
C GLU A 35 -14.04 10.91 -32.74
N SER A 36 -14.58 10.80 -31.53
CA SER A 36 -13.97 11.29 -30.29
C SER A 36 -12.72 10.51 -29.85
N LYS A 37 -12.28 9.52 -30.61
CA LYS A 37 -10.96 8.90 -30.41
C LYS A 37 -9.78 9.86 -30.58
N LYS A 38 -9.99 11.11 -30.98
CA LYS A 38 -8.92 12.05 -31.31
C LYS A 38 -8.51 13.02 -30.22
N ILE A 39 -9.32 13.28 -29.20
CA ILE A 39 -8.96 14.28 -28.19
C ILE A 39 -9.43 13.83 -26.80
N VAL A 40 -8.81 12.82 -26.24
CA VAL A 40 -8.80 12.67 -24.78
C VAL A 40 -7.64 13.52 -24.28
N THR A 41 -7.88 14.77 -24.02
CA THR A 41 -7.00 15.59 -23.20
C THR A 41 -7.22 15.09 -21.78
N LEU A 42 -6.48 14.06 -21.37
CA LEU A 42 -6.36 13.71 -19.95
C LEU A 42 -5.85 14.97 -19.28
N GLU A 43 -6.69 15.63 -18.49
CA GLU A 43 -6.22 16.70 -17.63
C GLU A 43 -5.02 16.18 -16.86
N GLU A 44 -4.00 17.01 -16.70
CA GLU A 44 -2.70 16.60 -16.18
C GLU A 44 -2.74 16.40 -14.67
N GLU A 45 -3.62 15.52 -14.19
CA GLU A 45 -3.59 15.16 -12.79
C GLU A 45 -2.43 14.21 -12.49
N PRO A 46 -1.63 14.54 -11.49
CA PRO A 46 -0.48 13.73 -11.15
C PRO A 46 -0.90 12.38 -10.57
N ILE A 47 -0.17 11.35 -10.97
CA ILE A 47 -0.21 10.04 -10.34
C ILE A 47 0.85 10.02 -9.25
N TYR A 48 0.43 9.71 -8.03
CA TYR A 48 1.32 9.60 -6.88
C TYR A 48 1.64 8.13 -6.65
N ILE A 49 2.92 7.80 -6.71
CA ILE A 49 3.44 6.46 -6.38
C ILE A 49 4.11 6.57 -5.01
N TYR A 50 3.60 5.81 -4.04
CA TYR A 50 4.13 5.74 -2.69
C TYR A 50 4.92 4.46 -2.53
N GLY A 51 6.12 4.60 -2.01
CA GLY A 51 7.02 3.48 -1.82
C GLY A 51 8.05 3.78 -0.75
N GLU A 52 8.85 2.78 -0.45
CA GLU A 52 9.98 2.88 0.45
C GLU A 52 11.29 2.68 -0.31
N TYR A 53 12.23 3.58 -0.08
CA TYR A 53 13.60 3.45 -0.55
C TYR A 53 14.40 2.74 0.54
N TYR A 54 15.04 1.63 0.23
CA TYR A 54 15.71 0.78 1.20
C TYR A 54 17.07 0.29 0.67
N GLY A 55 17.96 -0.08 1.59
CA GLY A 55 19.29 -0.60 1.27
C GLY A 55 20.42 0.11 1.99
N ASN A 56 21.60 0.06 1.42
CA ASN A 56 22.82 0.55 2.04
C ASN A 56 22.76 2.06 2.34
N GLY A 57 23.01 2.41 3.61
CA GLY A 57 23.07 3.81 4.04
C GLY A 57 21.72 4.52 4.21
N VAL A 58 20.58 3.85 3.95
CA VAL A 58 19.26 4.47 4.06
C VAL A 58 18.78 4.53 5.51
N GLN A 59 19.03 3.49 6.29
CA GLN A 59 18.63 3.43 7.70
C GLN A 59 19.75 2.83 8.59
N LYS A 60 19.82 3.28 9.85
CA LYS A 60 20.66 2.65 10.85
C LYS A 60 20.14 1.25 11.18
N GLY A 61 20.92 0.21 10.90
CA GLY A 61 20.69 -1.16 11.33
C GLY A 61 19.87 -2.03 10.41
N GLY A 62 19.42 -1.54 9.25
CA GLY A 62 18.61 -2.30 8.33
C GLY A 62 19.21 -2.39 6.94
N SER A 63 20.31 -3.10 6.76
CA SER A 63 20.79 -3.35 5.40
C SER A 63 20.15 -4.60 4.84
N TYR A 64 18.88 -4.48 4.43
CA TYR A 64 18.26 -5.50 3.59
C TYR A 64 19.10 -5.78 2.34
N ILE A 65 19.74 -4.73 1.80
CA ILE A 65 20.67 -4.81 0.67
C ILE A 65 22.03 -4.24 1.13
N LYS A 66 23.09 -5.04 1.12
CA LYS A 66 24.44 -4.62 1.52
C LYS A 66 25.08 -3.69 0.50
N ASP A 67 24.90 -4.00 -0.78
CA ASP A 67 25.50 -3.27 -1.88
C ASP A 67 24.40 -2.70 -2.78
N GLY A 68 24.18 -1.38 -2.69
CA GLY A 68 23.17 -0.66 -3.43
C GLY A 68 21.89 -0.43 -2.67
N ASN A 69 20.92 0.10 -3.40
CA ASN A 69 19.63 0.51 -2.89
C ASN A 69 18.52 0.13 -3.86
N ASP A 70 17.30 0.05 -3.38
CA ASP A 70 16.14 -0.27 -4.18
C ASP A 70 14.92 0.54 -3.72
N PHE A 71 13.89 0.56 -4.53
CA PHE A 71 12.63 1.21 -4.25
C PHE A 71 11.48 0.21 -4.38
N ILE A 72 10.62 0.13 -3.39
CA ILE A 72 9.50 -0.78 -3.38
C ILE A 72 8.19 -0.02 -3.17
N VAL A 73 7.23 -0.26 -4.07
CA VAL A 73 5.92 0.42 -4.08
C VAL A 73 4.96 -0.28 -3.14
N PHE A 74 4.25 0.49 -2.32
CA PHE A 74 3.18 -0.03 -1.46
C PHE A 74 1.82 0.60 -1.75
N ASP A 75 1.74 1.75 -2.41
CA ASP A 75 0.50 2.43 -2.78
C ASP A 75 0.63 3.24 -4.06
N ILE A 76 -0.50 3.41 -4.76
CA ILE A 76 -0.64 4.34 -5.87
C ILE A 76 -1.94 5.12 -5.67
N ARG A 77 -1.90 6.43 -5.91
CA ARG A 77 -3.06 7.32 -5.83
C ARG A 77 -3.19 8.13 -7.10
N GLN A 78 -4.41 8.23 -7.61
CA GLN A 78 -4.76 9.04 -8.78
C GLN A 78 -6.10 9.73 -8.53
N GLN A 79 -6.22 11.01 -8.84
CA GLN A 79 -7.46 11.78 -8.72
C GLN A 79 -8.13 11.66 -7.34
N GLY A 80 -7.34 11.64 -6.29
CA GLY A 80 -7.86 11.47 -4.94
C GLY A 80 -8.22 10.04 -4.53
N TRP A 81 -8.18 9.07 -5.45
CA TRP A 81 -8.50 7.68 -5.22
C TRP A 81 -7.26 6.81 -5.04
N TRP A 82 -7.31 5.91 -4.08
CA TRP A 82 -6.30 4.89 -3.90
C TRP A 82 -6.57 3.73 -4.86
N ILE A 83 -5.57 3.38 -5.65
CA ILE A 83 -5.66 2.30 -6.62
C ILE A 83 -5.79 0.95 -5.89
N PRO A 84 -6.76 0.09 -6.25
CA PRO A 84 -6.89 -1.26 -5.68
C PRO A 84 -5.64 -2.11 -5.92
N SER A 85 -5.40 -3.11 -5.05
CA SER A 85 -4.19 -3.94 -5.09
C SER A 85 -3.95 -4.63 -6.44
N ALA A 86 -5.01 -5.18 -7.06
CA ALA A 86 -4.89 -5.84 -8.35
C ALA A 86 -4.40 -4.89 -9.45
N MET A 87 -5.00 -3.69 -9.53
CA MET A 87 -4.60 -2.66 -10.49
C MET A 87 -3.21 -2.12 -10.19
N ARG A 88 -2.86 -1.95 -8.91
CA ARG A 88 -1.52 -1.52 -8.51
C ARG A 88 -0.47 -2.51 -8.99
N HIS A 89 -0.73 -3.82 -8.83
CA HIS A 89 0.16 -4.87 -9.31
C HIS A 89 0.41 -4.76 -10.82
N GLU A 90 -0.64 -4.65 -11.63
CA GLU A 90 -0.53 -4.49 -13.08
C GLU A 90 0.26 -3.23 -13.48
N ILE A 91 0.05 -2.12 -12.77
CA ILE A 91 0.78 -0.86 -13.01
C ILE A 91 2.26 -1.05 -12.68
N CYS A 92 2.58 -1.65 -11.53
CA CYS A 92 3.95 -1.91 -11.13
C CYS A 92 4.66 -2.83 -12.14
N GLU A 93 4.01 -3.91 -12.56
CA GLU A 93 4.56 -4.83 -13.56
C GLU A 93 4.87 -4.11 -14.89
N LYS A 94 3.91 -3.35 -15.42
CA LYS A 94 4.11 -2.59 -16.68
C LYS A 94 5.18 -1.50 -16.58
N LEU A 95 5.36 -0.90 -15.41
CA LEU A 95 6.38 0.12 -15.18
C LEU A 95 7.74 -0.46 -14.78
N GLY A 96 7.85 -1.77 -14.59
CA GLY A 96 9.06 -2.42 -14.08
C GLY A 96 9.38 -2.03 -12.64
N LEU A 97 8.38 -1.64 -11.85
CA LEU A 97 8.53 -1.27 -10.44
C LEU A 97 8.30 -2.50 -9.56
N LYS A 98 9.08 -2.60 -8.49
CA LYS A 98 8.87 -3.63 -7.47
C LYS A 98 7.74 -3.23 -6.55
N GLU A 99 6.92 -4.19 -6.16
CA GLU A 99 5.81 -4.02 -5.24
C GLU A 99 6.05 -4.81 -3.95
N VAL A 100 5.57 -4.28 -2.81
CA VAL A 100 5.60 -5.02 -1.54
C VAL A 100 4.86 -6.34 -1.67
N PRO A 101 5.45 -7.45 -1.18
CA PRO A 101 4.83 -8.77 -1.25
C PRO A 101 3.48 -8.80 -0.52
N SER A 102 2.52 -9.51 -1.11
CA SER A 102 1.23 -9.76 -0.49
C SER A 102 1.20 -11.13 0.16
N LEU A 103 0.76 -11.19 1.41
CA LEU A 103 0.54 -12.45 2.15
C LEU A 103 -0.87 -13.02 1.92
N GLY A 104 -1.65 -12.37 1.04
CA GLY A 104 -3.03 -12.79 0.75
C GLY A 104 -4.03 -12.30 1.81
N MET A 105 -5.21 -12.96 1.80
CA MET A 105 -6.32 -12.64 2.69
C MET A 105 -6.24 -13.47 3.96
N MET A 106 -6.29 -12.79 5.10
CA MET A 106 -6.30 -13.42 6.41
C MET A 106 -7.04 -12.55 7.44
N SER A 107 -7.45 -13.11 8.55
CA SER A 107 -7.99 -12.34 9.67
C SER A 107 -6.89 -11.58 10.40
N LEU A 108 -7.25 -10.52 11.15
CA LEU A 108 -6.29 -9.78 11.97
C LEU A 108 -5.59 -10.68 13.00
N ARG A 109 -6.29 -11.66 13.55
CA ARG A 109 -5.70 -12.63 14.51
C ARG A 109 -4.64 -13.52 13.87
N GLU A 110 -4.87 -13.97 12.64
CA GLU A 110 -3.88 -14.74 11.88
C GLU A 110 -2.67 -13.89 11.54
N ALA A 111 -2.88 -12.64 11.12
CA ALA A 111 -1.80 -11.69 10.86
C ALA A 111 -0.98 -11.37 12.12
N GLU A 112 -1.65 -11.16 13.25
CA GLU A 112 -1.03 -10.96 14.55
C GLU A 112 -0.17 -12.16 14.94
N LYS A 113 -0.73 -13.37 14.89
CA LYS A 113 -0.01 -14.61 15.19
C LYS A 113 1.23 -14.78 14.31
N LEU A 114 1.10 -14.55 13.00
CA LEU A 114 2.21 -14.62 12.07
C LEU A 114 3.36 -13.68 12.47
N VAL A 115 3.03 -12.46 12.90
CA VAL A 115 4.03 -11.47 13.33
C VAL A 115 4.65 -11.83 14.67
N ILE A 116 3.87 -12.37 15.61
CA ILE A 116 4.39 -12.83 16.93
C ILE A 116 5.37 -13.99 16.73
N ASP A 117 4.99 -14.99 15.93
CA ASP A 117 5.82 -16.15 15.64
C ASP A 117 7.10 -15.76 14.88
N GLY A 118 7.06 -14.63 14.16
CA GLY A 118 8.12 -14.15 13.30
C GLY A 118 8.17 -14.93 11.98
N PHE A 119 8.37 -14.24 10.89
CA PHE A 119 8.54 -14.85 9.58
C PHE A 119 9.68 -14.19 8.81
N LYS A 120 10.26 -14.94 7.88
CA LYS A 120 11.36 -14.44 7.05
C LYS A 120 10.85 -13.40 6.07
N THR A 121 11.70 -12.41 5.80
CA THR A 121 11.38 -11.38 4.79
C THR A 121 11.08 -12.00 3.43
N LEU A 122 10.07 -11.44 2.78
CA LEU A 122 9.69 -11.75 1.40
C LEU A 122 10.13 -10.64 0.44
N LEU A 123 10.83 -9.63 0.93
CA LEU A 123 11.31 -8.54 0.09
C LEU A 123 12.27 -9.09 -0.98
N PRO A 124 12.18 -8.61 -2.24
CA PRO A 124 13.09 -9.01 -3.28
C PRO A 124 14.51 -8.43 -3.02
N ASN A 125 15.52 -9.13 -3.51
CA ASN A 125 16.92 -8.67 -3.49
C ASN A 125 17.53 -8.45 -2.11
N VAL A 126 17.02 -9.08 -1.07
CA VAL A 126 17.66 -9.00 0.26
C VAL A 126 18.96 -9.77 0.27
N SER A 127 19.98 -9.21 0.91
CA SER A 127 21.31 -9.83 1.05
C SER A 127 21.32 -11.00 2.02
N ASP A 128 20.39 -11.01 2.97
CA ASP A 128 20.22 -12.07 3.96
C ASP A 128 18.76 -12.53 3.99
N PRO A 129 18.43 -13.64 3.33
CA PRO A 129 17.06 -14.18 3.31
C PRO A 129 16.60 -14.77 4.65
N SER A 130 17.47 -14.80 5.66
CA SER A 130 17.10 -15.27 7.02
C SER A 130 16.56 -14.14 7.89
N LEU A 131 16.61 -12.89 7.44
CA LEU A 131 16.08 -11.76 8.18
C LEU A 131 14.59 -11.96 8.51
N ILE A 132 14.25 -11.66 9.75
CA ILE A 132 12.86 -11.63 10.20
C ILE A 132 12.22 -10.32 9.75
N GLU A 133 11.04 -10.41 9.19
CA GLU A 133 10.27 -9.25 8.74
C GLU A 133 9.89 -8.35 9.92
N GLU A 134 9.91 -7.05 9.70
CA GLU A 134 9.54 -6.07 10.74
C GLU A 134 8.09 -6.19 11.18
N GLY A 135 7.22 -6.67 10.30
CA GLY A 135 5.80 -6.82 10.53
C GLY A 135 4.97 -6.79 9.27
N VAL A 136 3.69 -6.55 9.43
CA VAL A 136 2.73 -6.51 8.31
C VAL A 136 1.87 -5.25 8.35
N VAL A 137 1.37 -4.87 7.18
CA VAL A 137 0.36 -3.82 7.01
C VAL A 137 -0.93 -4.47 6.51
N CYS A 138 -1.91 -4.56 7.40
CA CYS A 138 -3.23 -5.10 7.10
C CYS A 138 -4.14 -4.00 6.54
N ARG A 139 -4.84 -4.31 5.47
CA ARG A 139 -5.79 -3.41 4.81
C ARG A 139 -7.09 -4.14 4.55
N THR A 140 -8.18 -3.40 4.47
CA THR A 140 -9.46 -3.97 4.01
C THR A 140 -9.37 -4.32 2.50
N PRO A 141 -10.08 -5.37 2.03
CA PRO A 141 -10.07 -5.80 0.62
C PRO A 141 -10.43 -4.67 -0.36
N ILE A 142 -11.37 -3.84 0.06
CA ILE A 142 -11.68 -2.55 -0.57
C ILE A 142 -11.19 -1.43 0.34
N ASN A 143 -10.77 -0.31 -0.23
CA ASN A 143 -10.24 0.82 0.54
C ASN A 143 -11.34 1.49 1.38
N LEU A 144 -11.75 0.85 2.48
CA LEU A 144 -12.70 1.41 3.43
C LEU A 144 -12.08 2.58 4.17
N LYS A 145 -12.93 3.57 4.47
CA LYS A 145 -12.56 4.75 5.23
C LYS A 145 -13.34 4.78 6.55
N ALA A 146 -12.69 5.23 7.59
CA ALA A 146 -13.33 5.59 8.84
C ALA A 146 -14.14 6.88 8.70
N SER A 147 -14.90 7.24 9.72
CA SER A 147 -15.73 8.46 9.74
C SER A 147 -14.94 9.77 9.56
N ASN A 148 -13.67 9.77 9.94
CA ASN A 148 -12.75 10.88 9.74
C ASN A 148 -12.16 10.97 8.32
N GLY A 149 -12.55 10.06 7.40
CA GLY A 149 -12.05 10.00 6.03
C GLY A 149 -10.72 9.27 5.83
N GLU A 150 -10.08 8.80 6.90
CA GLU A 150 -8.84 8.02 6.82
C GLU A 150 -9.11 6.58 6.40
N ARG A 151 -8.16 5.95 5.71
CA ARG A 151 -8.25 4.52 5.35
C ARG A 151 -8.11 3.66 6.60
N ILE A 152 -8.86 2.56 6.63
CA ILE A 152 -8.73 1.53 7.68
C ILE A 152 -7.50 0.68 7.36
N ILE A 153 -6.40 0.98 8.05
CA ILE A 153 -5.11 0.31 7.91
C ILE A 153 -4.57 0.02 9.31
N VAL A 154 -4.13 -1.21 9.54
CA VAL A 154 -3.51 -1.64 10.79
C VAL A 154 -2.07 -2.06 10.50
N LYS A 155 -1.12 -1.54 11.28
CA LYS A 155 0.29 -1.97 11.24
C LYS A 155 0.58 -2.82 12.47
N ILE A 156 1.09 -4.02 12.25
CA ILE A 156 1.48 -4.97 13.31
C ILE A 156 2.98 -5.17 13.18
N LYS A 157 3.75 -4.83 14.25
CA LYS A 157 5.21 -4.88 14.22
C LYS A 157 5.75 -5.89 15.22
N HIS A 158 6.65 -6.75 14.76
CA HIS A 158 7.29 -7.78 15.59
C HIS A 158 8.00 -7.19 16.83
N LYS A 159 8.68 -6.07 16.70
CA LYS A 159 9.38 -5.41 17.81
C LYS A 159 8.46 -5.03 18.98
N ASP A 160 7.19 -4.75 18.71
CA ASP A 160 6.25 -4.35 19.74
C ASP A 160 5.90 -5.55 20.63
N TYR A 161 5.81 -6.75 20.07
CA TYR A 161 5.60 -8.00 20.82
C TYR A 161 6.86 -8.44 21.56
N VAL A 162 8.04 -8.24 20.99
CA VAL A 162 9.31 -8.50 21.71
C VAL A 162 9.43 -7.58 22.92
N ALA A 163 9.07 -6.32 22.81
CA ALA A 163 9.04 -5.38 23.92
C ALA A 163 7.99 -5.80 24.98
N TYR A 164 6.79 -6.17 24.54
CA TYR A 164 5.73 -6.68 25.40
C TYR A 164 6.17 -7.94 26.17
N SER A 165 6.77 -8.92 25.51
CA SER A 165 7.26 -10.14 26.14
C SER A 165 8.29 -9.85 27.24
N LYS A 166 9.18 -8.88 27.02
CA LYS A 166 10.16 -8.44 28.03
C LYS A 166 9.50 -7.76 29.23
N VAL A 167 8.44 -7.02 29.03
CA VAL A 167 7.65 -6.43 30.10
C VAL A 167 6.88 -7.51 30.84
N ARG A 168 6.18 -8.38 30.08
CA ARG A 168 5.40 -9.50 30.62
C ARG A 168 6.21 -10.42 31.52
N SER A 169 7.46 -10.71 31.15
CA SER A 169 8.36 -11.56 31.99
C SER A 169 8.74 -10.99 33.33
N LYS A 170 8.44 -9.72 33.58
CA LYS A 170 8.68 -9.07 34.89
C LYS A 170 7.53 -9.20 35.88
N PHE A 171 6.37 -9.70 35.39
CA PHE A 171 5.17 -9.87 36.19
C PHE A 171 4.94 -11.35 36.46
N THR A 172 4.40 -11.67 37.64
CA THR A 172 3.80 -12.97 37.91
C THR A 172 2.51 -13.14 37.08
N ASP A 173 2.03 -14.36 36.97
CA ASP A 173 0.79 -14.61 36.23
C ASP A 173 -0.42 -13.95 36.88
N ASP A 174 -0.44 -13.86 38.21
CA ASP A 174 -1.53 -13.21 38.94
C ASP A 174 -1.51 -11.68 38.74
N GLU A 175 -0.35 -11.03 38.83
CA GLU A 175 -0.22 -9.60 38.55
C GLU A 175 -0.58 -9.25 37.11
N PHE A 176 -0.21 -10.11 36.17
CA PHE A 176 -0.55 -9.89 34.78
C PHE A 176 -2.04 -10.06 34.50
N LYS A 177 -2.68 -11.02 35.17
CA LYS A 177 -4.13 -11.23 35.08
C LYS A 177 -4.89 -10.03 35.63
N GLU A 178 -4.49 -9.50 36.77
CA GLU A 178 -5.09 -8.30 37.36
C GLU A 178 -5.02 -7.09 36.41
N PHE A 179 -3.87 -6.91 35.75
CA PHE A 179 -3.69 -5.87 34.74
C PHE A 179 -4.58 -6.09 33.51
N SER A 180 -4.70 -7.33 33.01
CA SER A 180 -5.55 -7.68 31.86
C SER A 180 -7.02 -7.44 32.18
N ASP A 181 -7.47 -7.89 33.35
CA ASP A 181 -8.86 -7.71 33.78
C ASP A 181 -9.22 -6.22 33.95
N TRP A 182 -8.27 -5.40 34.36
CA TRP A 182 -8.46 -3.94 34.41
C TRP A 182 -8.52 -3.31 33.02
N TYR A 183 -7.73 -3.79 32.07
CA TYR A 183 -7.71 -3.25 30.70
C TYR A 183 -8.97 -3.59 29.90
N ASP A 184 -9.57 -4.76 30.17
CA ASP A 184 -10.78 -5.26 29.49
C ASP A 184 -12.08 -4.74 30.15
N SER A 185 -12.00 -4.01 31.25
CA SER A 185 -13.13 -3.42 31.99
C SER A 185 -13.46 -2.00 31.53
#